data_9711afa892a0587d2d0b9da3b442ba11
#
_entry.id   9711afa892a0587d2d0b9da3b442ba11
#
_cell.length_a   1.000
_cell.length_b   1.000
_cell.length_c   1.000
_cell.angle_alpha   90.00
_cell.angle_beta   90.00
_cell.angle_gamma   90.00
#
_symmetry.space_group_name_H-M   'P 1'
#
loop_
_entity.id
_entity.type
_entity.pdbx_description
1 polymer ?
#
loop_
_entity_poly.entity_id
_entity_poly.type
_entity_poly.pdbx_seq_one_letter_code
_entity_poly.pdbx_strand_id
1 'polypeptide(L)'
;MIKNFLFRLFCLSALSALLPFTLVAQVQVSKEPLHKKVLENNYIRLLDVWVKPGDTTQFHIHSLPSVFLHFTTSNISTQVQGKEWIKDQNTEGKLSFKPFGKDSIIHRVTNCDSKSYHVTDMELLSTYESRFPFHELPFPIILDNDRVIGYRLDQSSFSEHINSTHGPMLAELVKGHEVTYTDIVTKKSITIKEGKYLYIPPGNTFQFSTVEDETINLVLIEIK
;
A
#
# COMPACT_ATOMS: atom_id res chain seq x y z
N MET A 1 7.15 -21.86 87.20
CA MET A 1 7.54 -22.60 85.97
C MET A 1 6.70 -22.06 84.79
N ILE A 2 7.24 -21.14 84.03
CA ILE A 2 6.60 -20.48 82.93
C ILE A 2 7.29 -20.98 81.68
N LYS A 3 6.59 -21.75 80.86
CA LYS A 3 7.06 -22.22 79.53
C LYS A 3 6.76 -21.15 78.47
N ASN A 4 7.86 -20.57 77.97
CA ASN A 4 7.83 -19.65 76.85
C ASN A 4 7.52 -20.40 75.60
N PHE A 5 6.41 -20.07 74.96
CA PHE A 5 5.97 -20.53 73.64
C PHE A 5 6.45 -19.53 72.59
N LEU A 6 7.55 -19.82 71.94
CA LEU A 6 8.07 -19.02 70.84
C LEU A 6 7.25 -19.34 69.57
N PHE A 7 6.39 -18.39 69.19
CA PHE A 7 5.67 -18.43 67.92
C PHE A 7 6.60 -17.92 66.84
N ARG A 8 7.13 -18.85 66.02
CA ARG A 8 7.88 -18.50 64.82
C ARG A 8 6.94 -18.09 63.73
N LEU A 9 6.83 -16.79 63.45
CA LEU A 9 6.15 -16.24 62.26
C LEU A 9 7.03 -16.54 61.04
N PHE A 10 6.58 -17.49 60.21
CA PHE A 10 7.16 -17.76 58.90
C PHE A 10 6.58 -16.72 57.93
N CYS A 11 7.29 -15.62 57.66
CA CYS A 11 7.01 -14.73 56.56
C CYS A 11 7.33 -15.46 55.23
N LEU A 12 6.31 -16.05 54.59
CA LEU A 12 6.42 -16.43 53.19
C LEU A 12 6.41 -15.14 52.37
N SER A 13 7.57 -14.65 52.00
CA SER A 13 7.72 -13.66 50.97
C SER A 13 7.43 -14.34 49.62
N ALA A 14 6.21 -14.24 49.15
CA ALA A 14 5.83 -14.57 47.76
C ALA A 14 6.54 -13.56 46.86
N LEU A 15 7.72 -13.92 46.38
CA LEU A 15 8.42 -13.19 45.33
C LEU A 15 7.64 -13.44 44.05
N SER A 16 6.64 -12.58 43.79
CA SER A 16 5.94 -12.53 42.52
C SER A 16 6.96 -12.17 41.42
N ALA A 17 7.46 -13.16 40.72
CA ALA A 17 8.24 -12.96 39.51
C ALA A 17 7.35 -12.20 38.49
N LEU A 18 7.46 -10.89 38.49
CA LEU A 18 6.96 -10.04 37.43
C LEU A 18 7.79 -10.39 36.17
N LEU A 19 7.33 -11.40 35.45
CA LEU A 19 7.80 -11.60 34.08
C LEU A 19 7.47 -10.30 33.31
N PRO A 20 8.47 -9.62 32.75
CA PRO A 20 8.19 -8.50 31.89
C PRO A 20 7.39 -9.04 30.70
N PHE A 21 6.09 -8.82 30.68
CA PHE A 21 5.34 -8.88 29.46
C PHE A 21 5.91 -7.78 28.59
N THR A 22 6.85 -8.14 27.72
CA THR A 22 7.22 -7.29 26.61
C THR A 22 5.97 -7.15 25.75
N LEU A 23 5.21 -6.08 25.97
CA LEU A 23 4.24 -5.60 25.00
C LEU A 23 5.04 -5.33 23.73
N VAL A 24 5.12 -6.33 22.86
CA VAL A 24 5.63 -6.13 21.50
C VAL A 24 4.61 -5.20 20.85
N ALA A 25 4.92 -3.91 20.84
CA ALA A 25 4.10 -2.93 20.14
C ALA A 25 4.00 -3.40 18.69
N GLN A 26 2.78 -3.58 18.22
CA GLN A 26 2.53 -4.02 16.86
C GLN A 26 3.11 -2.99 15.89
N VAL A 27 3.93 -3.45 14.97
CA VAL A 27 4.57 -2.59 13.98
C VAL A 27 3.49 -2.10 13.01
N GLN A 28 3.30 -0.80 12.90
CA GLN A 28 2.46 -0.23 11.85
C GLN A 28 3.06 -0.56 10.49
N VAL A 29 2.24 -0.82 9.48
CA VAL A 29 2.71 -1.16 8.13
C VAL A 29 3.74 -0.15 7.61
N SER A 30 3.52 1.14 7.85
CA SER A 30 4.45 2.22 7.46
C SER A 30 5.78 2.24 8.22
N LYS A 31 5.99 1.33 9.19
CA LYS A 31 7.22 1.15 9.97
C LYS A 31 7.84 -0.24 9.77
N GLU A 32 7.19 -1.10 9.00
CA GLU A 32 7.73 -2.41 8.63
C GLU A 32 8.93 -2.21 7.68
N PRO A 33 10.09 -2.85 7.93
CA PRO A 33 11.34 -2.54 7.21
C PRO A 33 11.31 -2.73 5.70
N LEU A 34 10.49 -3.67 5.17
CA LEU A 34 10.36 -3.91 3.73
C LEU A 34 9.29 -3.01 3.07
N HIS A 35 8.54 -2.22 3.86
CA HIS A 35 7.54 -1.25 3.40
C HIS A 35 8.14 0.16 3.41
N LYS A 36 8.84 0.51 2.35
CA LYS A 36 9.52 1.80 2.27
C LYS A 36 8.52 2.92 1.97
N LYS A 37 8.29 3.83 2.94
CA LYS A 37 7.52 5.03 2.69
C LYS A 37 8.24 5.93 1.69
N VAL A 38 7.62 6.18 0.53
CA VAL A 38 8.20 6.93 -0.59
C VAL A 38 7.47 8.23 -0.88
N LEU A 39 6.21 8.34 -0.43
CA LEU A 39 5.39 9.54 -0.54
C LEU A 39 4.45 9.63 0.65
N GLU A 40 4.21 10.83 1.14
CA GLU A 40 3.13 11.12 2.07
C GLU A 40 2.66 12.56 1.87
N ASN A 41 1.35 12.74 1.76
CA ASN A 41 0.68 14.03 1.70
C ASN A 41 -0.65 13.99 2.44
N ASN A 42 -1.54 14.97 2.24
CA ASN A 42 -2.81 15.01 2.95
C ASN A 42 -3.78 13.88 2.58
N TYR A 43 -3.62 13.24 1.43
CA TYR A 43 -4.56 12.26 0.90
C TYR A 43 -4.07 10.83 1.01
N ILE A 44 -2.78 10.61 0.75
CA ILE A 44 -2.19 9.27 0.68
C ILE A 44 -0.85 9.17 1.38
N ARG A 45 -0.54 7.96 1.82
CA ARG A 45 0.81 7.48 2.09
C ARG A 45 1.09 6.30 1.17
N LEU A 46 2.15 6.40 0.38
CA LEU A 46 2.58 5.34 -0.52
C LEU A 46 3.77 4.59 0.06
N LEU A 47 3.63 3.29 0.18
CA LEU A 47 4.68 2.36 0.59
C LEU A 47 5.10 1.54 -0.62
N ASP A 48 6.39 1.58 -0.95
CA ASP A 48 7.02 0.78 -2.00
C ASP A 48 7.61 -0.48 -1.34
N VAL A 49 7.03 -1.64 -1.66
CA VAL A 49 7.26 -2.90 -0.93
C VAL A 49 8.01 -3.88 -1.81
N TRP A 50 9.18 -4.29 -1.33
CA TRP A 50 10.03 -5.27 -2.00
C TRP A 50 10.37 -6.42 -1.07
N VAL A 51 9.89 -7.63 -1.41
CA VAL A 51 10.18 -8.86 -0.67
C VAL A 51 11.03 -9.77 -1.57
N LYS A 52 12.29 -9.99 -1.21
CA LYS A 52 13.20 -10.86 -1.97
C LYS A 52 12.76 -12.33 -1.87
N PRO A 53 13.24 -13.20 -2.78
CA PRO A 53 13.00 -14.64 -2.68
C PRO A 53 13.32 -15.19 -1.29
N GLY A 54 12.35 -15.85 -0.65
CA GLY A 54 12.47 -16.43 0.68
C GLY A 54 12.37 -15.45 1.86
N ASP A 55 12.42 -14.12 1.63
CA ASP A 55 12.24 -13.14 2.69
C ASP A 55 10.78 -13.14 3.20
N THR A 56 10.63 -12.76 4.46
CA THR A 56 9.34 -12.64 5.13
C THR A 56 9.27 -11.29 5.84
N THR A 57 8.19 -10.54 5.65
CA THR A 57 7.93 -9.31 6.39
C THR A 57 7.74 -9.62 7.89
N GLN A 58 7.97 -8.63 8.74
CA GLN A 58 7.55 -8.74 10.14
C GLN A 58 6.01 -8.75 10.24
N PHE A 59 5.46 -9.25 11.36
CA PHE A 59 4.05 -8.99 11.64
C PHE A 59 3.81 -7.49 11.76
N HIS A 60 2.93 -6.99 10.91
CA HIS A 60 2.56 -5.57 10.87
C HIS A 60 1.05 -5.41 10.77
N ILE A 61 0.57 -4.25 11.20
CA ILE A 61 -0.86 -3.94 11.22
C ILE A 61 -1.20 -2.96 10.09
N HIS A 62 -2.23 -3.33 9.31
CA HIS A 62 -2.94 -2.41 8.43
C HIS A 62 -4.16 -1.89 9.16
N SER A 63 -4.22 -0.58 9.35
CA SER A 63 -5.30 0.11 10.08
C SER A 63 -5.97 1.22 9.27
N LEU A 64 -5.52 1.47 8.05
CA LEU A 64 -6.10 2.44 7.12
C LEU A 64 -6.58 1.73 5.84
N PRO A 65 -7.67 2.21 5.21
CA PRO A 65 -8.06 1.72 3.90
C PRO A 65 -6.87 1.83 2.93
N SER A 66 -6.62 0.77 2.19
CA SER A 66 -5.43 0.67 1.33
C SER A 66 -5.77 0.14 -0.05
N VAL A 67 -5.02 0.64 -1.04
CA VAL A 67 -5.04 0.14 -2.42
C VAL A 67 -3.70 -0.52 -2.70
N PHE A 68 -3.73 -1.75 -3.23
CA PHE A 68 -2.53 -2.51 -3.58
C PHE A 68 -2.45 -2.68 -5.09
N LEU A 69 -1.31 -2.30 -5.68
CA LEU A 69 -0.98 -2.58 -7.07
C LEU A 69 0.23 -3.49 -7.16
N HIS A 70 0.07 -4.64 -7.81
CA HIS A 70 1.14 -5.62 -7.96
C HIS A 70 1.93 -5.39 -9.25
N PHE A 71 3.25 -5.20 -9.13
CA PHE A 71 4.16 -5.03 -10.26
C PHE A 71 4.74 -6.34 -10.77
N THR A 72 4.57 -7.42 -10.02
CA THR A 72 5.08 -8.75 -10.39
C THR A 72 4.01 -9.82 -10.19
N THR A 73 4.00 -10.80 -11.09
CA THR A 73 3.31 -12.06 -10.81
C THR A 73 4.19 -12.87 -9.87
N SER A 74 3.70 -13.20 -8.67
CA SER A 74 4.48 -13.86 -7.63
C SER A 74 3.64 -14.82 -6.80
N ASN A 75 4.22 -15.97 -6.47
CA ASN A 75 3.67 -16.87 -5.46
C ASN A 75 4.10 -16.37 -4.08
N ILE A 76 3.13 -16.11 -3.23
CA ILE A 76 3.34 -15.65 -1.86
C ILE A 76 2.61 -16.56 -0.88
N SER A 77 2.98 -16.46 0.38
CA SER A 77 2.15 -16.96 1.48
C SER A 77 1.91 -15.85 2.47
N THR A 78 0.68 -15.74 2.94
CA THR A 78 0.27 -14.76 3.94
C THR A 78 -0.11 -15.46 5.23
N GLN A 79 0.32 -14.94 6.36
CA GLN A 79 -0.08 -15.42 7.68
C GLN A 79 -0.70 -14.28 8.48
N VAL A 80 -1.98 -14.41 8.80
CA VAL A 80 -2.63 -13.58 9.82
C VAL A 80 -2.15 -14.05 11.20
N GLN A 81 -1.90 -13.14 12.11
CA GLN A 81 -1.42 -13.47 13.45
C GLN A 81 -2.37 -14.47 14.15
N GLY A 82 -1.81 -15.56 14.64
CA GLY A 82 -2.57 -16.65 15.27
C GLY A 82 -3.32 -17.57 14.30
N LYS A 83 -3.10 -17.47 12.99
CA LYS A 83 -3.68 -18.33 11.95
C LYS A 83 -2.58 -19.09 11.19
N GLU A 84 -3.00 -20.09 10.44
CA GLU A 84 -2.13 -20.84 9.53
C GLU A 84 -1.73 -20.00 8.31
N TRP A 85 -0.65 -20.42 7.64
CA TRP A 85 -0.22 -19.82 6.39
C TRP A 85 -1.19 -20.15 5.25
N ILE A 86 -1.55 -19.15 4.47
CA ILE A 86 -2.39 -19.28 3.27
C ILE A 86 -1.52 -18.93 2.05
N LYS A 87 -1.42 -19.87 1.11
CA LYS A 87 -0.75 -19.66 -0.18
C LYS A 87 -1.66 -18.85 -1.09
N ASP A 88 -1.08 -17.91 -1.83
CA ASP A 88 -1.76 -17.10 -2.82
C ASP A 88 -0.83 -16.80 -3.99
N GLN A 89 -1.40 -16.40 -5.11
CA GLN A 89 -0.67 -15.93 -6.28
C GLN A 89 -1.19 -14.55 -6.66
N ASN A 90 -0.30 -13.58 -6.64
CA ASN A 90 -0.59 -12.25 -7.18
C ASN A 90 -0.23 -12.19 -8.65
N THR A 91 -0.98 -11.40 -9.39
CA THR A 91 -0.79 -11.20 -10.83
C THR A 91 -0.34 -9.76 -11.08
N GLU A 92 0.64 -9.59 -11.96
CA GLU A 92 1.11 -8.29 -12.44
C GLU A 92 -0.07 -7.44 -12.94
N GLY A 93 -0.11 -6.19 -12.56
CA GLY A 93 -1.17 -5.23 -12.91
C GLY A 93 -2.50 -5.44 -12.17
N LYS A 94 -2.56 -6.37 -11.21
CA LYS A 94 -3.75 -6.52 -10.35
C LYS A 94 -3.83 -5.36 -9.38
N LEU A 95 -4.93 -4.62 -9.43
CA LEU A 95 -5.30 -3.58 -8.48
C LEU A 95 -6.36 -4.11 -7.51
N SER A 96 -6.21 -3.85 -6.24
CA SER A 96 -7.18 -4.28 -5.22
C SER A 96 -7.30 -3.27 -4.09
N PHE A 97 -8.50 -3.18 -3.50
CA PHE A 97 -8.79 -2.33 -2.36
C PHE A 97 -9.11 -3.16 -1.13
N LYS A 98 -8.63 -2.73 0.02
CA LYS A 98 -8.93 -3.33 1.32
C LYS A 98 -9.44 -2.23 2.28
N PRO A 99 -10.69 -2.33 2.74
CA PRO A 99 -11.28 -1.32 3.63
C PRO A 99 -10.85 -1.52 5.08
N PHE A 100 -9.54 -1.61 5.32
CA PHE A 100 -9.02 -1.66 6.69
C PHE A 100 -9.52 -0.47 7.50
N GLY A 101 -9.39 -0.51 8.80
CA GLY A 101 -9.92 0.49 9.72
C GLY A 101 -10.54 -0.22 10.91
N LYS A 102 -11.85 -0.35 10.97
CA LYS A 102 -12.51 -1.12 12.04
C LYS A 102 -12.07 -2.59 12.07
N ASP A 103 -11.80 -3.16 10.87
CA ASP A 103 -11.34 -4.53 10.67
C ASP A 103 -9.83 -4.55 10.34
N SER A 104 -9.03 -3.93 11.20
CA SER A 104 -7.57 -3.94 11.09
C SER A 104 -7.04 -5.38 11.06
N ILE A 105 -6.05 -5.63 10.20
CA ILE A 105 -5.42 -6.95 10.09
C ILE A 105 -3.96 -6.88 10.54
N ILE A 106 -3.54 -7.89 11.31
CA ILE A 106 -2.14 -8.09 11.65
C ILE A 106 -1.68 -9.32 10.89
N HIS A 107 -0.77 -9.12 9.98
CA HIS A 107 -0.26 -10.19 9.14
C HIS A 107 1.22 -10.03 8.80
N ARG A 108 1.76 -11.07 8.18
CA ARG A 108 3.06 -11.06 7.52
C ARG A 108 2.96 -11.81 6.19
N VAL A 109 3.87 -11.48 5.28
CA VAL A 109 3.91 -12.07 3.93
C VAL A 109 5.30 -12.61 3.67
N THR A 110 5.38 -13.81 3.10
CA THR A 110 6.62 -14.39 2.58
C THR A 110 6.56 -14.52 1.07
N ASN A 111 7.67 -14.22 0.42
CA ASN A 111 7.83 -14.46 -1.01
C ASN A 111 8.29 -15.90 -1.24
N CYS A 112 7.44 -16.70 -1.88
CA CYS A 112 7.69 -18.11 -2.20
C CYS A 112 8.23 -18.31 -3.63
N ASP A 113 8.53 -17.24 -4.34
CA ASP A 113 9.00 -17.26 -5.72
C ASP A 113 10.52 -17.09 -5.83
N SER A 114 11.07 -17.32 -7.02
CA SER A 114 12.50 -17.11 -7.35
C SER A 114 12.83 -15.68 -7.73
N LYS A 115 11.83 -14.82 -7.96
CA LYS A 115 11.96 -13.38 -8.25
C LYS A 115 11.44 -12.55 -7.08
N SER A 116 11.91 -11.32 -6.98
CA SER A 116 11.38 -10.38 -5.97
C SER A 116 9.89 -10.11 -6.20
N TYR A 117 9.11 -10.18 -5.14
CA TYR A 117 7.75 -9.68 -5.11
C TYR A 117 7.78 -8.16 -4.94
N HIS A 118 7.13 -7.44 -5.84
CA HIS A 118 7.02 -5.99 -5.82
C HIS A 118 5.55 -5.57 -5.83
N VAL A 119 5.17 -4.76 -4.87
CA VAL A 119 3.81 -4.21 -4.73
C VAL A 119 3.89 -2.81 -4.13
N THR A 120 3.00 -1.91 -4.52
CA THR A 120 2.75 -0.69 -3.77
C THR A 120 1.54 -0.88 -2.86
N ASP A 121 1.61 -0.29 -1.67
CA ASP A 121 0.51 -0.14 -0.73
C ASP A 121 0.24 1.36 -0.56
N MET A 122 -0.87 1.82 -1.14
CA MET A 122 -1.34 3.19 -1.01
C MET A 122 -2.38 3.28 0.10
N GLU A 123 -1.95 3.70 1.30
CA GLU A 123 -2.84 4.00 2.41
C GLU A 123 -3.62 5.29 2.15
N LEU A 124 -4.94 5.26 2.31
CA LEU A 124 -5.81 6.43 2.15
C LEU A 124 -5.94 7.18 3.48
N LEU A 125 -5.33 8.36 3.57
CA LEU A 125 -5.29 9.19 4.78
C LEU A 125 -6.55 10.04 4.95
N SER A 126 -7.14 10.50 3.83
CA SER A 126 -8.38 11.28 3.84
C SER A 126 -9.22 11.02 2.58
N THR A 127 -10.43 11.59 2.54
CA THR A 127 -11.25 11.73 1.33
C THR A 127 -10.88 13.01 0.60
N TYR A 128 -11.23 13.09 -0.66
CA TYR A 128 -11.16 14.31 -1.45
C TYR A 128 -12.58 14.87 -1.64
N GLU A 129 -12.77 16.12 -1.26
CA GLU A 129 -14.02 16.85 -1.52
C GLU A 129 -13.87 17.68 -2.79
N SER A 130 -14.37 17.13 -3.89
CA SER A 130 -14.34 17.84 -5.17
C SER A 130 -15.36 18.98 -5.20
N ARG A 131 -14.98 20.11 -5.82
CA ARG A 131 -15.89 21.21 -6.14
C ARG A 131 -16.72 20.93 -7.40
N PHE A 132 -16.39 19.89 -8.13
CA PHE A 132 -17.02 19.50 -9.38
C PHE A 132 -17.72 18.15 -9.23
N PRO A 133 -18.80 17.89 -9.96
CA PRO A 133 -19.35 16.55 -10.07
C PRO A 133 -18.27 15.55 -10.50
N PHE A 134 -18.30 14.36 -9.93
CA PHE A 134 -17.41 13.29 -10.36
C PHE A 134 -17.78 12.84 -11.77
N HIS A 135 -16.78 12.69 -12.64
CA HIS A 135 -16.90 12.17 -14.00
C HIS A 135 -15.83 11.10 -14.21
N GLU A 136 -16.26 9.95 -14.68
CA GLU A 136 -15.33 8.88 -15.07
C GLU A 136 -14.46 9.32 -16.25
N LEU A 137 -13.21 8.87 -16.25
CA LEU A 137 -12.32 9.00 -17.40
C LEU A 137 -12.71 7.98 -18.48
N PRO A 138 -12.45 8.26 -19.77
CA PRO A 138 -12.80 7.37 -20.88
C PRO A 138 -11.82 6.18 -21.01
N PHE A 139 -11.39 5.60 -19.88
CA PHE A 139 -10.46 4.48 -19.83
C PHE A 139 -11.09 3.25 -19.17
N PRO A 140 -10.62 2.04 -19.48
CA PRO A 140 -11.08 0.82 -18.82
C PRO A 140 -10.93 0.90 -17.29
N ILE A 141 -12.05 0.78 -16.59
CA ILE A 141 -12.09 0.74 -15.12
C ILE A 141 -11.68 -0.65 -14.64
N ILE A 142 -10.72 -0.73 -13.74
CA ILE A 142 -10.22 -1.98 -13.14
C ILE A 142 -10.48 -2.09 -11.64
N LEU A 143 -10.88 -0.98 -11.03
CA LEU A 143 -11.32 -0.91 -9.63
C LEU A 143 -12.28 0.26 -9.49
N ASP A 144 -13.41 0.06 -8.79
CA ASP A 144 -14.32 1.14 -8.43
C ASP A 144 -14.96 0.88 -7.08
N ASN A 145 -14.96 1.91 -6.21
CA ASN A 145 -15.65 1.94 -4.94
C ASN A 145 -15.88 3.40 -4.49
N ASP A 146 -16.37 3.58 -3.26
CA ASP A 146 -16.69 4.89 -2.67
C ASP A 146 -15.46 5.77 -2.34
N ARG A 147 -14.25 5.23 -2.38
CA ARG A 147 -13.02 5.92 -1.99
C ARG A 147 -12.10 6.20 -3.16
N VAL A 148 -12.04 5.30 -4.13
CA VAL A 148 -11.11 5.36 -5.26
C VAL A 148 -11.73 4.76 -6.50
N ILE A 149 -11.25 5.22 -7.67
CA ILE A 149 -11.45 4.57 -8.94
C ILE A 149 -10.10 4.35 -9.61
N GLY A 150 -9.88 3.17 -10.16
CA GLY A 150 -8.65 2.78 -10.83
C GLY A 150 -8.89 2.48 -12.29
N TYR A 151 -8.06 3.05 -13.15
CA TYR A 151 -8.11 2.91 -14.61
C TYR A 151 -6.86 2.20 -15.12
N ARG A 152 -7.02 1.48 -16.23
CA ARG A 152 -5.88 0.95 -16.98
C ARG A 152 -5.72 1.73 -18.28
N LEU A 153 -4.53 2.25 -18.48
CA LEU A 153 -4.16 2.99 -19.68
C LEU A 153 -3.11 2.17 -20.45
N ASP A 154 -3.32 2.09 -21.74
CA ASP A 154 -2.36 1.62 -22.72
C ASP A 154 -1.93 2.77 -23.65
N GLN A 155 -1.09 2.50 -24.62
CA GLN A 155 -0.61 3.52 -25.54
C GLN A 155 -1.75 4.24 -26.29
N SER A 156 -2.87 3.56 -26.60
CA SER A 156 -4.01 4.17 -27.29
C SER A 156 -4.72 5.23 -26.46
N SER A 157 -4.57 5.15 -25.14
CA SER A 157 -5.16 6.08 -24.16
C SER A 157 -4.43 7.43 -24.10
N PHE A 158 -3.22 7.54 -24.65
CA PHE A 158 -2.33 8.70 -24.44
C PHE A 158 -2.66 9.92 -25.32
N SER A 159 -3.60 9.81 -26.26
CA SER A 159 -4.13 10.97 -26.99
C SER A 159 -5.08 11.83 -26.16
N GLU A 160 -5.58 11.31 -25.05
CA GLU A 160 -6.57 11.97 -24.22
C GLU A 160 -5.93 12.97 -23.26
N HIS A 161 -6.55 14.16 -23.15
CA HIS A 161 -6.22 15.14 -22.11
C HIS A 161 -7.10 14.92 -20.88
N ILE A 162 -6.49 14.75 -19.72
CA ILE A 162 -7.19 14.68 -18.46
C ILE A 162 -7.30 16.09 -17.89
N ASN A 163 -8.51 16.57 -17.71
CA ASN A 163 -8.79 17.95 -17.33
C ASN A 163 -8.65 18.17 -15.79
N SER A 164 -8.71 19.44 -15.37
CA SER A 164 -8.49 19.86 -13.98
C SER A 164 -9.67 19.62 -13.03
N THR A 165 -10.75 18.95 -13.46
CA THR A 165 -11.91 18.71 -12.58
C THR A 165 -11.78 17.44 -11.74
N HIS A 166 -10.73 16.64 -11.95
CA HIS A 166 -10.49 15.39 -11.25
C HIS A 166 -9.83 15.59 -9.89
N GLY A 167 -9.96 14.57 -9.04
CA GLY A 167 -9.32 14.49 -7.75
C GLY A 167 -7.80 14.26 -7.81
N PRO A 168 -7.15 14.10 -6.65
CA PRO A 168 -5.76 13.67 -6.60
C PRO A 168 -5.59 12.30 -7.22
N MET A 169 -4.50 12.09 -7.97
CA MET A 169 -4.25 10.83 -8.65
C MET A 169 -2.86 10.28 -8.34
N LEU A 170 -2.73 8.96 -8.41
CA LEU A 170 -1.46 8.25 -8.45
C LEU A 170 -1.37 7.51 -9.79
N ALA A 171 -0.34 7.79 -10.58
CA ALA A 171 -0.01 7.07 -11.80
C ALA A 171 1.15 6.10 -11.53
N GLU A 172 1.01 4.83 -11.91
CA GLU A 172 1.99 3.77 -11.66
C GLU A 172 2.25 2.96 -12.91
N LEU A 173 3.49 2.97 -13.42
CA LEU A 173 3.86 2.23 -14.64
C LEU A 173 4.22 0.78 -14.27
N VAL A 174 3.30 -0.14 -14.55
CA VAL A 174 3.46 -1.57 -14.26
C VAL A 174 4.35 -2.23 -15.31
N LYS A 175 4.18 -1.88 -16.58
CA LYS A 175 4.92 -2.45 -17.71
C LYS A 175 5.16 -1.41 -18.79
N GLY A 176 6.33 -1.50 -19.43
CA GLY A 176 6.82 -0.56 -20.43
C GLY A 176 8.08 0.13 -19.96
N HIS A 177 8.93 0.59 -20.89
CA HIS A 177 10.20 1.21 -20.53
C HIS A 177 9.98 2.53 -19.78
N GLU A 178 9.19 3.47 -20.38
CA GLU A 178 8.87 4.73 -19.76
C GLU A 178 7.62 5.39 -20.36
N VAL A 179 6.96 6.21 -19.54
CA VAL A 179 5.84 7.07 -19.92
C VAL A 179 6.12 8.48 -19.43
N THR A 180 5.89 9.48 -20.28
CA THR A 180 6.03 10.89 -19.93
C THR A 180 4.68 11.48 -19.55
N TYR A 181 4.56 11.96 -18.32
CA TYR A 181 3.52 12.88 -17.88
C TYR A 181 3.87 14.29 -18.31
N THR A 182 2.93 15.04 -18.85
CA THR A 182 3.09 16.48 -19.19
C THR A 182 1.93 17.29 -18.63
N ASP A 183 2.21 18.21 -17.72
CA ASP A 183 1.27 19.23 -17.29
C ASP A 183 1.04 20.24 -18.44
N ILE A 184 -0.19 20.31 -18.91
CA ILE A 184 -0.54 21.12 -20.09
C ILE A 184 -0.43 22.61 -19.83
N VAL A 185 -0.65 23.06 -18.58
CA VAL A 185 -0.63 24.47 -18.21
C VAL A 185 0.81 24.95 -18.00
N THR A 186 1.57 24.24 -17.20
CA THR A 186 2.94 24.64 -16.85
C THR A 186 4.00 24.18 -17.85
N LYS A 187 3.65 23.29 -18.76
CA LYS A 187 4.53 22.62 -19.74
C LYS A 187 5.66 21.80 -19.08
N LYS A 188 5.52 21.47 -17.81
CA LYS A 188 6.47 20.59 -17.11
C LYS A 188 6.21 19.15 -17.45
N SER A 189 7.27 18.41 -17.72
CA SER A 189 7.21 16.97 -18.00
C SER A 189 7.99 16.18 -16.98
N ILE A 190 7.49 15.00 -16.66
CA ILE A 190 8.12 14.04 -15.72
C ILE A 190 8.04 12.66 -16.38
N THR A 191 9.15 11.94 -16.40
CA THR A 191 9.21 10.58 -16.92
C THR A 191 8.97 9.57 -15.79
N ILE A 192 8.03 8.66 -16.00
CA ILE A 192 7.72 7.54 -15.12
C ILE A 192 8.32 6.29 -15.77
N LYS A 193 9.27 5.63 -15.10
CA LYS A 193 9.88 4.36 -15.55
C LYS A 193 9.10 3.17 -15.02
N GLU A 194 9.29 2.02 -15.64
CA GLU A 194 8.71 0.75 -15.13
C GLU A 194 9.01 0.54 -13.65
N GLY A 195 8.00 0.13 -12.88
CA GLY A 195 8.06 -0.05 -11.44
C GLY A 195 8.09 1.26 -10.65
N LYS A 196 7.78 2.41 -11.29
CA LYS A 196 7.76 3.73 -10.64
C LYS A 196 6.37 4.36 -10.71
N TYR A 197 6.22 5.43 -9.96
CA TYR A 197 4.96 6.12 -9.71
C TYR A 197 5.14 7.63 -9.74
N LEU A 198 4.02 8.32 -9.97
CA LEU A 198 3.91 9.78 -9.91
C LEU A 198 2.61 10.17 -9.23
N TYR A 199 2.70 10.99 -8.18
CA TYR A 199 1.53 11.65 -7.61
C TYR A 199 1.17 12.89 -8.43
N ILE A 200 -0.11 13.01 -8.79
CA ILE A 200 -0.67 14.11 -9.55
C ILE A 200 -1.64 14.87 -8.63
N PRO A 201 -1.34 16.13 -8.26
CA PRO A 201 -2.24 16.94 -7.45
C PRO A 201 -3.59 17.17 -8.13
N PRO A 202 -4.68 17.39 -7.36
CA PRO A 202 -5.95 17.78 -7.94
C PRO A 202 -5.83 19.12 -8.66
N GLY A 203 -6.65 19.32 -9.67
CA GLY A 203 -6.67 20.59 -10.42
C GLY A 203 -5.65 20.70 -11.54
N ASN A 204 -4.84 19.69 -11.82
CA ASN A 204 -3.93 19.66 -12.95
C ASN A 204 -4.67 19.24 -14.24
N THR A 205 -4.33 19.88 -15.35
CA THR A 205 -4.68 19.40 -16.70
C THR A 205 -3.43 18.79 -17.31
N PHE A 206 -3.49 17.53 -17.68
CA PHE A 206 -2.30 16.80 -18.11
C PHE A 206 -2.61 15.76 -19.18
N GLN A 207 -1.54 15.22 -19.76
CA GLN A 207 -1.57 14.09 -20.66
C GLN A 207 -0.39 13.16 -20.42
N PHE A 208 -0.53 11.92 -20.87
CA PHE A 208 0.57 10.97 -20.96
C PHE A 208 1.04 10.82 -22.41
N SER A 209 2.31 10.48 -22.59
CA SER A 209 2.89 10.13 -23.89
C SER A 209 3.99 9.09 -23.71
N THR A 210 4.29 8.34 -24.77
CA THR A 210 5.45 7.46 -24.87
C THR A 210 6.09 7.66 -26.24
N VAL A 211 7.37 7.38 -26.33
CA VAL A 211 8.11 7.48 -27.61
C VAL A 211 8.32 6.10 -28.27
N GLU A 212 8.03 5.02 -27.56
CA GLU A 212 8.28 3.66 -27.99
C GLU A 212 6.98 2.95 -28.37
N ASP A 213 7.05 2.12 -29.42
CA ASP A 213 5.96 1.23 -29.84
C ASP A 213 6.06 -0.07 -29.03
N GLU A 214 5.74 0.00 -27.75
CA GLU A 214 5.82 -1.13 -26.83
C GLU A 214 4.49 -1.32 -26.06
N THR A 215 4.35 -2.49 -25.46
CA THR A 215 3.18 -2.76 -24.60
C THR A 215 3.28 -1.96 -23.31
N ILE A 216 2.43 -0.96 -23.18
CA ILE A 216 2.29 -0.15 -21.96
C ILE A 216 1.15 -0.70 -21.09
N ASN A 217 1.39 -0.74 -19.78
CA ASN A 217 0.37 -0.93 -18.74
C ASN A 217 0.60 0.13 -17.66
N LEU A 218 -0.06 1.26 -17.80
CA LEU A 218 -0.09 2.32 -16.80
C LEU A 218 -1.39 2.22 -16.01
N VAL A 219 -1.29 2.18 -14.70
CA VAL A 219 -2.45 2.23 -13.80
C VAL A 219 -2.57 3.65 -13.25
N LEU A 220 -3.76 4.23 -13.39
CA LEU A 220 -4.09 5.55 -12.84
C LEU A 220 -5.16 5.38 -11.78
N ILE A 221 -4.89 5.81 -10.56
CA ILE A 221 -5.78 5.69 -9.41
C ILE A 221 -6.21 7.09 -8.98
N GLU A 222 -7.50 7.38 -9.06
CA GLU A 222 -8.09 8.65 -8.60
C GLU A 222 -8.74 8.47 -7.23
N ILE A 223 -8.55 9.45 -6.34
CA ILE A 223 -9.15 9.51 -5.01
C ILE A 223 -10.46 10.30 -5.11
N LYS A 224 -11.53 9.68 -4.60
CA LYS A 224 -12.88 10.26 -4.52
C LYS A 224 -13.13 10.99 -3.21
#